data_e0f049a19fcb678d9bcfef597b408612
#
_entry.id   e0f049a19fcb678d9bcfef597b408612
#
_cell.length_a   1.000
_cell.length_b   1.000
_cell.length_c   1.000
_cell.angle_alpha   90.00
_cell.angle_beta   90.00
_cell.angle_gamma   90.00
#
_symmetry.space_group_name_H-M   'P 1'
#
loop_
_entity.id
_entity.type
_entity.pdbx_description
1 polymer ?
#
loop_
_entity_poly.entity_id
_entity_poly.type
_entity_poly.pdbx_seq_one_letter_code
_entity_poly.pdbx_strand_id
1 'polypeptide(L)'
;MRNNDLGLSALQYRESSPTSDWESTEETFTWEEYSQGEIRWHYQKVRARRSCRIKPANATEIRGAVRIPDVIIRGDGMQISVVEISDFAFIDCTGLTSLFIPSSIISIGTCAFSGCASLMEFKVGESNKRYITDKGVLYSKHKRRLIRYPAGRMGEYTAINGTQAIGAFAFADCEHLFAVHIPTSVTTIGESAFYRCCTIKEIALPPSIISIGGFAFSDCIRLTAIRLPDGITTLLHSTFYNCEALQEANIPHSVKSIESSVFYNCHSLTALQIPHGITTAGDFAFYGCRGLSSISIPSTLTSIGTRTFEECSGLQQFEVSPHSANYESTDGVLFSKGRRALICYPGGKAGAYTVPNCVTEIQYDAFASCRGLTTITIPRSVSKIDTGAFRGCDALREFSVDVDSAHYYSSQGVLYSKGKEELVCYPAGKYGPYEVDPTTVAIGDQGFCCCHRLTAIHIPLGIECIGESAFFSCTGLTELNIPNSVKRIGEAAFYGCNGLKAITIPSSVTSIEEDAFGCCAELETLTILSGTVTIGMGAFSHCNKLKEVHWKAKFNGEIEETAFHGIASPATLYIDRDIRRIFQEGESFDDAIRQEDNDESWWAPFTQIVDSNAPRR
;
A
#
# COMPACT_ATOMS: atom_id res chain seq x y z
N MET A 1 -13.89 -11.25 1.96
CA MET A 1 -12.80 -10.29 2.14
C MET A 1 -11.68 -10.67 1.17
N ARG A 2 -11.92 -10.50 -0.09
CA ARG A 2 -10.99 -10.62 -1.22
C ARG A 2 -11.40 -9.48 -2.16
N ASN A 3 -10.47 -8.60 -2.50
CA ASN A 3 -10.59 -7.50 -3.48
C ASN A 3 -10.52 -6.06 -2.89
N ASN A 4 -9.42 -5.66 -2.28
CA ASN A 4 -9.11 -4.22 -2.23
C ASN A 4 -7.61 -3.88 -2.33
N ASP A 5 -6.70 -4.88 -2.38
CA ASP A 5 -5.26 -4.60 -2.48
C ASP A 5 -4.74 -4.48 -3.93
N LEU A 6 -5.61 -4.62 -4.94
CA LEU A 6 -5.18 -4.60 -6.34
C LEU A 6 -4.99 -3.19 -6.93
N GLY A 7 -5.47 -2.15 -6.25
CA GLY A 7 -5.30 -0.75 -6.68
C GLY A 7 -3.97 -0.12 -6.26
N LEU A 8 -3.43 -0.52 -5.11
CA LEU A 8 -2.22 0.10 -4.53
C LEU A 8 -0.93 -0.32 -5.24
N SER A 9 -0.84 -1.54 -5.79
CA SER A 9 0.40 -1.98 -6.46
C SER A 9 0.67 -1.28 -7.79
N ALA A 10 -0.37 -0.90 -8.54
CA ALA A 10 -0.21 -0.15 -9.79
C ALA A 10 0.01 1.35 -9.56
N LEU A 11 -0.51 1.91 -8.45
CA LEU A 11 -0.30 3.30 -8.05
C LEU A 11 1.08 3.51 -7.40
N GLN A 12 1.57 2.59 -6.58
CA GLN A 12 2.93 2.65 -6.02
C GLN A 12 4.02 2.58 -7.10
N TYR A 13 3.75 1.95 -8.24
CA TYR A 13 4.68 1.97 -9.39
C TYR A 13 4.77 3.33 -10.09
N ARG A 14 3.83 4.25 -9.87
CA ARG A 14 3.92 5.63 -10.40
C ARG A 14 4.84 6.53 -9.57
N GLU A 15 5.06 6.24 -8.30
CA GLU A 15 5.80 7.12 -7.38
C GLU A 15 7.25 6.68 -7.10
N SER A 16 7.65 5.44 -7.41
CA SER A 16 9.00 4.91 -7.12
C SER A 16 9.90 4.69 -8.35
N SER A 17 9.62 5.31 -9.48
CA SER A 17 10.60 5.36 -10.57
C SER A 17 11.77 6.24 -10.13
N PRO A 18 13.03 5.77 -10.20
CA PRO A 18 14.15 6.66 -9.99
C PRO A 18 14.06 7.78 -11.03
N THR A 19 13.91 9.01 -10.57
CA THR A 19 14.07 10.21 -11.38
C THR A 19 15.48 10.19 -11.97
N SER A 20 15.60 9.67 -13.20
CA SER A 20 16.77 9.95 -14.01
C SER A 20 16.75 11.45 -14.32
N ASP A 21 17.87 12.12 -14.08
CA ASP A 21 18.13 13.54 -14.32
C ASP A 21 17.64 14.03 -15.69
N TRP A 22 16.38 14.52 -15.79
CA TRP A 22 15.79 15.06 -17.02
C TRP A 22 15.05 16.37 -16.77
N GLU A 23 15.37 17.09 -15.70
CA GLU A 23 14.91 18.47 -15.56
C GLU A 23 15.79 19.40 -16.39
N SER A 24 15.37 19.66 -17.63
CA SER A 24 15.50 20.98 -18.27
C SER A 24 14.76 21.02 -19.60
N THR A 25 13.85 21.99 -19.70
CA THR A 25 13.03 22.40 -20.85
C THR A 25 11.77 21.58 -21.11
N GLU A 26 10.66 22.01 -20.49
CA GLU A 26 9.29 21.64 -20.83
C GLU A 26 8.92 22.11 -22.25
N GLU A 27 9.17 21.30 -23.26
CA GLU A 27 8.28 21.23 -24.40
C GLU A 27 7.22 20.17 -24.04
N THR A 28 6.00 20.58 -23.75
CA THR A 28 4.84 19.72 -23.57
C THR A 28 4.56 18.99 -24.88
N PHE A 29 5.16 17.80 -25.06
CA PHE A 29 4.92 16.96 -26.21
C PHE A 29 3.54 16.29 -26.07
N THR A 30 2.56 16.82 -26.77
CA THR A 30 1.22 16.24 -26.86
C THR A 30 1.25 14.91 -27.64
N TRP A 31 0.37 13.96 -27.24
CA TRP A 31 0.12 12.77 -28.01
C TRP A 31 -0.75 13.11 -29.22
N GLU A 32 -0.33 12.65 -30.41
CA GLU A 32 -1.08 12.78 -31.67
C GLU A 32 -1.67 11.42 -32.05
N GLU A 33 -2.81 11.40 -32.78
CA GLU A 33 -3.45 10.17 -33.23
C GLU A 33 -3.04 9.78 -34.66
N TYR A 34 -2.97 8.46 -34.88
CA TYR A 34 -2.73 7.85 -36.19
C TYR A 34 -3.53 6.56 -36.30
N SER A 35 -4.19 6.32 -37.43
CA SER A 35 -4.97 5.10 -37.67
C SER A 35 -4.30 4.21 -38.72
N GLN A 36 -4.20 2.92 -38.41
CA GLN A 36 -3.72 1.89 -39.33
C GLN A 36 -4.67 0.68 -39.27
N GLY A 37 -5.48 0.49 -40.27
CA GLY A 37 -6.55 -0.49 -40.25
C GLY A 37 -7.59 -0.17 -39.16
N GLU A 38 -7.90 -1.16 -38.33
CA GLU A 38 -8.85 -1.00 -37.23
C GLU A 38 -8.21 -0.44 -35.93
N ILE A 39 -6.86 -0.28 -35.90
CA ILE A 39 -6.15 0.14 -34.71
C ILE A 39 -5.84 1.63 -34.78
N ARG A 40 -6.27 2.36 -33.76
CA ARG A 40 -5.87 3.74 -33.50
C ARG A 40 -4.64 3.72 -32.61
N TRP A 41 -3.66 4.54 -32.95
CA TRP A 41 -2.39 4.69 -32.27
C TRP A 41 -2.24 6.11 -31.77
N HIS A 42 -1.75 6.24 -30.55
CA HIS A 42 -1.18 7.49 -30.05
C HIS A 42 0.33 7.49 -30.31
N TYR A 43 0.85 8.56 -30.83
CA TYR A 43 2.29 8.73 -31.01
C TYR A 43 2.76 10.07 -30.46
N GLN A 44 3.99 10.10 -30.01
CA GLN A 44 4.63 11.29 -29.47
C GLN A 44 6.05 11.39 -30.06
N LYS A 45 6.43 12.58 -30.55
CA LYS A 45 7.76 12.79 -31.12
C LYS A 45 8.84 12.62 -30.06
N VAL A 46 9.93 11.98 -30.40
CA VAL A 46 11.13 11.88 -29.57
C VAL A 46 12.21 12.82 -30.11
N ARG A 47 13.22 13.16 -29.29
CA ARG A 47 14.23 14.20 -29.60
C ARG A 47 14.94 14.09 -30.97
N ALA A 48 15.00 12.92 -31.57
CA ALA A 48 15.55 12.74 -32.91
C ALA A 48 14.55 13.22 -33.97
N ARG A 49 14.99 14.11 -34.87
CA ARG A 49 14.14 14.60 -35.97
C ARG A 49 13.54 13.42 -36.75
N ARG A 50 12.20 13.39 -36.92
CA ARG A 50 11.42 12.37 -37.62
C ARG A 50 11.37 11.00 -36.95
N SER A 51 11.38 10.94 -35.64
CA SER A 51 11.15 9.70 -34.88
C SER A 51 10.11 9.91 -33.78
N CYS A 52 9.38 8.84 -33.42
CA CYS A 52 8.38 8.88 -32.38
C CYS A 52 8.36 7.57 -31.56
N ARG A 53 7.76 7.68 -30.37
CA ARG A 53 7.27 6.56 -29.60
C ARG A 53 5.77 6.37 -29.82
N ILE A 54 5.29 5.14 -29.58
CA ILE A 54 3.94 4.73 -29.93
C ILE A 54 3.29 3.90 -28.83
N LYS A 55 1.98 4.04 -28.69
CA LYS A 55 1.11 3.13 -27.93
C LYS A 55 -0.25 3.05 -28.60
N PRO A 56 -1.05 1.97 -28.42
CA PRO A 56 -2.44 1.95 -28.84
C PRO A 56 -3.23 3.05 -28.14
N ALA A 57 -4.22 3.64 -28.82
CA ALA A 57 -5.15 4.61 -28.20
C ALA A 57 -6.04 3.94 -27.13
N ASN A 58 -6.46 2.68 -27.39
CA ASN A 58 -7.18 1.87 -26.41
C ASN A 58 -6.63 0.44 -26.39
N ALA A 59 -5.73 0.17 -25.43
CA ALA A 59 -5.04 -1.11 -25.28
C ALA A 59 -6.03 -2.26 -24.98
N THR A 60 -7.06 -2.02 -24.18
CA THR A 60 -8.02 -3.05 -23.74
C THR A 60 -8.97 -3.54 -24.85
N GLU A 61 -9.13 -2.78 -25.92
CA GLU A 61 -9.95 -3.16 -27.08
C GLU A 61 -9.21 -4.04 -28.09
N ILE A 62 -7.88 -4.11 -28.01
CA ILE A 62 -7.05 -4.87 -28.95
C ILE A 62 -7.36 -6.37 -28.87
N ARG A 63 -7.54 -6.99 -30.04
CA ARG A 63 -7.80 -8.42 -30.19
C ARG A 63 -6.95 -8.99 -31.35
N GLY A 64 -6.56 -10.27 -31.21
CA GLY A 64 -5.88 -11.00 -32.28
C GLY A 64 -4.42 -10.62 -32.49
N ALA A 65 -3.96 -10.73 -33.72
CA ALA A 65 -2.57 -10.42 -34.09
C ALA A 65 -2.43 -8.94 -34.47
N VAL A 66 -1.43 -8.28 -33.90
CA VAL A 66 -1.13 -6.87 -34.11
C VAL A 66 0.23 -6.67 -34.76
N ARG A 67 0.29 -5.75 -35.70
CA ARG A 67 1.56 -5.27 -36.30
C ARG A 67 1.75 -3.80 -35.93
N ILE A 68 2.83 -3.50 -35.23
CA ILE A 68 3.26 -2.11 -34.97
C ILE A 68 3.69 -1.48 -36.31
N PRO A 69 3.28 -0.24 -36.64
CA PRO A 69 3.73 0.43 -37.86
C PRO A 69 5.24 0.74 -37.83
N ASP A 70 5.92 0.60 -38.95
CA ASP A 70 7.33 1.01 -39.09
C ASP A 70 7.46 2.56 -39.16
N VAL A 71 6.44 3.20 -39.74
CA VAL A 71 6.40 4.62 -40.05
C VAL A 71 4.97 5.14 -39.86
N ILE A 72 4.83 6.32 -39.34
CA ILE A 72 3.60 7.11 -39.30
C ILE A 72 3.64 8.13 -40.43
N ILE A 73 2.56 8.23 -41.20
CA ILE A 73 2.39 9.23 -42.25
C ILE A 73 1.40 10.28 -41.72
N ARG A 74 1.87 11.49 -41.49
CA ARG A 74 1.05 12.61 -41.05
C ARG A 74 0.17 13.14 -42.20
N GLY A 75 -0.87 13.92 -41.86
CA GLY A 75 -1.76 14.55 -42.84
C GLY A 75 -1.06 15.48 -43.83
N ASP A 76 0.14 15.99 -43.48
CA ASP A 76 1.01 16.81 -44.35
C ASP A 76 1.94 15.96 -45.24
N GLY A 77 1.81 14.63 -45.21
CA GLY A 77 2.67 13.70 -45.97
C GLY A 77 4.04 13.40 -45.32
N MET A 78 4.35 14.01 -44.18
CA MET A 78 5.62 13.76 -43.48
C MET A 78 5.65 12.34 -42.91
N GLN A 79 6.75 11.64 -43.16
CA GLN A 79 7.02 10.32 -42.60
C GLN A 79 7.82 10.43 -41.30
N ILE A 80 7.34 9.77 -40.23
CA ILE A 80 7.97 9.70 -38.91
C ILE A 80 8.24 8.24 -38.60
N SER A 81 9.51 7.87 -38.34
CA SER A 81 9.85 6.50 -37.98
C SER A 81 9.40 6.17 -36.56
N VAL A 82 8.73 5.05 -36.39
CA VAL A 82 8.38 4.51 -35.08
C VAL A 82 9.60 3.76 -34.52
N VAL A 83 10.22 4.33 -33.48
CA VAL A 83 11.49 3.78 -32.94
C VAL A 83 11.36 3.22 -31.54
N GLU A 84 10.26 3.54 -30.84
CA GLU A 84 10.05 3.17 -29.45
C GLU A 84 8.62 2.71 -29.21
N ILE A 85 8.46 1.63 -28.43
CA ILE A 85 7.21 1.22 -27.80
C ILE A 85 7.20 1.88 -26.42
N SER A 86 6.18 2.68 -26.11
CA SER A 86 6.10 3.44 -24.85
C SER A 86 5.99 2.53 -23.63
N ASP A 87 6.28 3.09 -22.46
CA ASP A 87 5.94 2.45 -21.20
C ASP A 87 4.44 2.14 -21.17
N PHE A 88 4.09 0.98 -20.61
CA PHE A 88 2.70 0.50 -20.47
C PHE A 88 1.90 0.43 -21.79
N ALA A 89 2.55 0.42 -22.96
CA ALA A 89 1.89 0.59 -24.25
C ALA A 89 0.76 -0.44 -24.51
N PHE A 90 0.96 -1.70 -24.16
CA PHE A 90 -0.02 -2.77 -24.31
C PHE A 90 -0.46 -3.34 -22.96
N ILE A 91 -0.47 -2.51 -21.91
CA ILE A 91 -0.93 -2.96 -20.60
C ILE A 91 -2.36 -3.49 -20.70
N ASP A 92 -2.61 -4.65 -20.06
CA ASP A 92 -3.92 -5.31 -20.00
C ASP A 92 -4.58 -5.59 -21.38
N CYS A 93 -3.77 -5.68 -22.43
CA CYS A 93 -4.23 -6.13 -23.73
C CYS A 93 -4.57 -7.64 -23.70
N THR A 94 -5.58 -8.03 -22.93
CA THR A 94 -5.95 -9.44 -22.70
C THR A 94 -6.35 -10.20 -23.96
N GLY A 95 -6.76 -9.51 -25.02
CA GLY A 95 -7.15 -10.11 -26.31
C GLY A 95 -6.01 -10.19 -27.34
N LEU A 96 -4.82 -9.63 -27.06
CA LEU A 96 -3.67 -9.67 -27.96
C LEU A 96 -3.07 -11.08 -28.02
N THR A 97 -3.01 -11.70 -29.23
CA THR A 97 -2.49 -13.08 -29.38
C THR A 97 -1.10 -13.15 -30.00
N SER A 98 -0.73 -12.21 -30.87
CA SER A 98 0.57 -12.13 -31.53
C SER A 98 0.95 -10.68 -31.76
N LEU A 99 2.21 -10.32 -31.54
CA LEU A 99 2.72 -8.97 -31.77
C LEU A 99 3.91 -8.96 -32.72
N PHE A 100 3.78 -8.21 -33.83
CA PHE A 100 4.91 -7.97 -34.74
C PHE A 100 5.61 -6.65 -34.37
N ILE A 101 6.88 -6.73 -34.03
CA ILE A 101 7.78 -5.62 -33.72
C ILE A 101 8.63 -5.33 -34.96
N PRO A 102 8.49 -4.14 -35.59
CA PRO A 102 9.21 -3.83 -36.83
C PRO A 102 10.71 -3.60 -36.63
N SER A 103 11.41 -3.54 -37.73
CA SER A 103 12.88 -3.35 -37.73
C SER A 103 13.31 -1.96 -37.23
N SER A 104 12.40 -0.98 -37.25
CA SER A 104 12.63 0.39 -36.78
C SER A 104 12.71 0.53 -35.25
N ILE A 105 12.11 -0.39 -34.52
CA ILE A 105 12.06 -0.35 -33.04
C ILE A 105 13.46 -0.60 -32.46
N ILE A 106 13.91 0.36 -31.64
CA ILE A 106 15.19 0.31 -30.92
C ILE A 106 15.03 0.30 -29.39
N SER A 107 13.83 0.68 -28.87
CA SER A 107 13.53 0.69 -27.45
C SER A 107 12.12 0.13 -27.20
N ILE A 108 11.98 -0.56 -26.06
CA ILE A 108 10.70 -1.05 -25.53
C ILE A 108 10.64 -0.57 -24.10
N GLY A 109 9.58 0.16 -23.78
CA GLY A 109 9.36 0.76 -22.49
C GLY A 109 9.04 -0.24 -21.38
N THR A 110 9.07 0.25 -20.17
CA THR A 110 8.78 -0.53 -18.94
C THR A 110 7.34 -1.04 -18.98
N CYS A 111 7.10 -2.27 -18.50
CA CYS A 111 5.77 -2.89 -18.43
C CYS A 111 4.96 -2.83 -19.74
N ALA A 112 5.63 -2.64 -20.88
CA ALA A 112 4.95 -2.46 -22.18
C ALA A 112 3.97 -3.59 -22.54
N PHE A 113 4.14 -4.80 -21.99
CA PHE A 113 3.34 -6.00 -22.29
C PHE A 113 2.77 -6.66 -21.02
N SER A 114 2.65 -5.94 -19.89
CA SER A 114 2.05 -6.49 -18.68
C SER A 114 0.54 -6.74 -18.88
N GLY A 115 0.02 -7.83 -18.30
CA GLY A 115 -1.40 -8.18 -18.43
C GLY A 115 -1.82 -8.72 -19.81
N CYS A 116 -0.89 -8.96 -20.77
CA CYS A 116 -1.20 -9.55 -22.08
C CYS A 116 -1.46 -11.07 -21.97
N ALA A 117 -2.49 -11.49 -21.25
CA ALA A 117 -2.75 -12.88 -20.85
C ALA A 117 -2.95 -13.87 -22.02
N SER A 118 -3.36 -13.39 -23.23
CA SER A 118 -3.55 -14.23 -24.41
C SER A 118 -2.34 -14.23 -25.37
N LEU A 119 -1.27 -13.51 -25.07
CA LEU A 119 -0.15 -13.36 -25.99
C LEU A 119 0.64 -14.69 -26.12
N MET A 120 0.68 -15.23 -27.33
CA MET A 120 1.30 -16.52 -27.64
C MET A 120 2.69 -16.38 -28.28
N GLU A 121 2.93 -15.28 -28.99
CA GLU A 121 4.20 -15.08 -29.67
C GLU A 121 4.52 -13.61 -29.95
N PHE A 122 5.80 -13.32 -29.95
CA PHE A 122 6.39 -12.13 -30.57
C PHE A 122 6.96 -12.50 -31.93
N LYS A 123 6.84 -11.60 -32.89
CA LYS A 123 7.53 -11.63 -34.18
C LYS A 123 8.35 -10.36 -34.32
N VAL A 124 9.59 -10.46 -34.76
CA VAL A 124 10.50 -9.32 -34.92
C VAL A 124 10.97 -9.26 -36.39
N GLY A 125 10.97 -8.06 -36.96
CA GLY A 125 11.48 -7.84 -38.31
C GLY A 125 12.94 -8.30 -38.47
N GLU A 126 13.26 -9.01 -39.54
CA GLU A 126 14.57 -9.68 -39.76
C GLU A 126 15.75 -8.71 -39.65
N SER A 127 15.55 -7.46 -40.10
CA SER A 127 16.58 -6.40 -40.07
C SER A 127 16.66 -5.65 -38.75
N ASN A 128 15.86 -6.02 -37.71
CA ASN A 128 15.93 -5.36 -36.41
C ASN A 128 17.32 -5.54 -35.78
N LYS A 129 17.92 -4.43 -35.34
CA LYS A 129 19.29 -4.38 -34.80
C LYS A 129 19.38 -4.61 -33.30
N ARG A 130 18.23 -4.54 -32.58
CA ARG A 130 18.17 -4.60 -31.10
C ARG A 130 17.54 -5.87 -30.58
N TYR A 131 16.56 -6.41 -31.29
CA TYR A 131 15.72 -7.52 -30.85
C TYR A 131 15.71 -8.68 -31.84
N ILE A 132 15.39 -9.85 -31.31
CA ILE A 132 15.18 -11.08 -32.09
C ILE A 132 14.18 -11.96 -31.33
N THR A 133 13.47 -12.82 -32.03
CA THR A 133 12.68 -13.87 -31.40
C THR A 133 13.35 -15.25 -31.58
N ASP A 134 13.17 -16.06 -30.56
CA ASP A 134 13.43 -17.49 -30.63
C ASP A 134 12.18 -18.24 -30.20
N LYS A 135 11.61 -19.03 -31.12
CA LYS A 135 10.33 -19.73 -30.90
C LYS A 135 9.24 -18.79 -30.33
N GLY A 136 9.18 -17.53 -30.80
CA GLY A 136 8.20 -16.54 -30.38
C GLY A 136 8.49 -15.86 -29.03
N VAL A 137 9.57 -16.16 -28.33
CA VAL A 137 10.04 -15.47 -27.13
C VAL A 137 10.95 -14.33 -27.53
N LEU A 138 10.77 -13.16 -26.90
CA LEU A 138 11.51 -11.95 -27.24
C LEU A 138 12.85 -11.89 -26.50
N TYR A 139 13.92 -11.69 -27.23
CA TYR A 139 15.30 -11.56 -26.73
C TYR A 139 15.98 -10.30 -27.28
N SER A 140 17.05 -9.88 -26.59
CA SER A 140 18.04 -8.97 -27.19
C SER A 140 18.72 -9.65 -28.40
N LYS A 141 19.22 -8.85 -29.38
CA LYS A 141 19.72 -9.32 -30.68
C LYS A 141 20.74 -10.48 -30.60
N HIS A 142 21.56 -10.50 -29.57
CA HIS A 142 22.59 -11.55 -29.38
C HIS A 142 22.13 -12.65 -28.41
N LYS A 143 20.81 -12.71 -28.08
CA LYS A 143 20.20 -13.69 -27.15
C LYS A 143 20.81 -13.68 -25.74
N ARG A 144 21.53 -12.61 -25.36
CA ARG A 144 22.16 -12.50 -24.04
C ARG A 144 21.17 -12.14 -22.95
N ARG A 145 20.04 -11.48 -23.31
CA ARG A 145 18.98 -11.10 -22.37
C ARG A 145 17.63 -11.59 -22.88
N LEU A 146 16.91 -12.34 -22.06
CA LEU A 146 15.50 -12.62 -22.28
C LEU A 146 14.71 -11.36 -21.90
N ILE A 147 13.99 -10.77 -22.86
CA ILE A 147 13.24 -9.53 -22.66
C ILE A 147 11.82 -9.82 -22.20
N ARG A 148 11.10 -10.71 -22.91
CA ARG A 148 9.72 -11.04 -22.56
C ARG A 148 9.34 -12.43 -23.07
N TYR A 149 8.79 -13.23 -22.19
CA TYR A 149 8.08 -14.48 -22.51
C TYR A 149 6.60 -14.16 -22.76
N PRO A 150 5.95 -14.75 -23.79
CA PRO A 150 4.54 -14.52 -24.06
C PRO A 150 3.66 -15.12 -22.95
N ALA A 151 2.91 -14.26 -22.23
CA ALA A 151 2.20 -14.66 -21.02
C ALA A 151 1.04 -15.66 -21.24
N GLY A 152 0.48 -15.73 -22.44
CA GLY A 152 -0.56 -16.70 -22.80
C GLY A 152 -0.08 -18.15 -22.96
N ARG A 153 1.23 -18.38 -22.97
CA ARG A 153 1.77 -19.74 -23.14
C ARG A 153 1.66 -20.56 -21.87
N MET A 154 1.38 -21.84 -22.07
CA MET A 154 1.28 -22.84 -21.01
C MET A 154 2.49 -23.77 -21.01
N GLY A 155 2.74 -24.42 -19.88
CA GLY A 155 3.69 -25.53 -19.82
C GLY A 155 5.04 -25.16 -19.21
N GLU A 156 6.10 -25.72 -19.78
CA GLU A 156 7.49 -25.53 -19.34
C GLU A 156 8.25 -24.67 -20.35
N TYR A 157 9.24 -23.95 -19.88
CA TYR A 157 10.16 -23.21 -20.75
C TYR A 157 11.61 -23.39 -20.35
N THR A 158 12.46 -23.64 -21.36
CA THR A 158 13.91 -23.65 -21.18
C THR A 158 14.51 -22.44 -21.89
N ALA A 159 15.13 -21.54 -21.10
CA ALA A 159 15.83 -20.39 -21.65
C ALA A 159 17.07 -20.84 -22.46
N ILE A 160 17.42 -20.07 -23.47
CA ILE A 160 18.49 -20.42 -24.40
C ILE A 160 19.85 -20.46 -23.69
N ASN A 161 20.65 -21.48 -23.94
CA ASN A 161 22.05 -21.53 -23.49
C ASN A 161 22.80 -20.29 -23.99
N GLY A 162 23.58 -19.66 -23.10
CA GLY A 162 24.28 -18.40 -23.38
C GLY A 162 23.48 -17.14 -22.99
N THR A 163 22.22 -17.27 -22.58
CA THR A 163 21.50 -16.17 -21.95
C THR A 163 22.21 -15.78 -20.65
N GLN A 164 22.55 -14.51 -20.49
CA GLN A 164 23.27 -13.96 -19.35
C GLN A 164 22.34 -13.29 -18.33
N ALA A 165 21.18 -12.80 -18.78
CA ALA A 165 20.21 -12.12 -17.93
C ALA A 165 18.77 -12.50 -18.28
N ILE A 166 17.96 -12.69 -17.24
CA ILE A 166 16.49 -12.61 -17.30
C ILE A 166 16.13 -11.15 -17.09
N GLY A 167 15.45 -10.52 -18.05
CA GLY A 167 15.11 -9.09 -18.01
C GLY A 167 14.08 -8.76 -16.92
N ALA A 168 13.92 -7.47 -16.64
CA ALA A 168 12.80 -7.02 -15.82
C ALA A 168 11.47 -7.41 -16.49
N PHE A 169 10.49 -7.86 -15.70
CA PHE A 169 9.16 -8.34 -16.14
C PHE A 169 9.21 -9.48 -17.16
N ALA A 170 10.32 -10.18 -17.32
CA ALA A 170 10.53 -11.13 -18.41
C ALA A 170 9.48 -12.26 -18.47
N PHE A 171 9.04 -12.76 -17.33
CA PHE A 171 7.98 -13.75 -17.18
C PHE A 171 6.78 -13.22 -16.38
N ALA A 172 6.67 -11.90 -16.18
CA ALA A 172 5.54 -11.35 -15.40
C ALA A 172 4.19 -11.77 -16.01
N ASP A 173 3.21 -12.05 -15.14
CA ASP A 173 1.84 -12.48 -15.48
C ASP A 173 1.75 -13.81 -16.25
N CYS A 174 2.81 -14.65 -16.22
CA CYS A 174 2.80 -15.97 -16.86
C CYS A 174 2.05 -16.99 -15.99
N GLU A 175 0.74 -16.81 -15.84
CA GLU A 175 -0.10 -17.59 -14.92
C GLU A 175 -0.21 -19.08 -15.26
N HIS A 176 0.11 -19.50 -16.48
CA HIS A 176 0.04 -20.88 -16.96
C HIS A 176 1.40 -21.56 -17.14
N LEU A 177 2.49 -20.87 -16.79
CA LEU A 177 3.85 -21.37 -16.85
C LEU A 177 4.20 -22.05 -15.53
N PHE A 178 4.37 -23.39 -15.53
CA PHE A 178 4.59 -24.13 -14.29
C PHE A 178 6.06 -24.50 -14.03
N ALA A 179 6.95 -24.40 -15.04
CA ALA A 179 8.38 -24.61 -14.86
C ALA A 179 9.23 -23.74 -15.79
N VAL A 180 10.33 -23.21 -15.26
CA VAL A 180 11.35 -22.47 -16.03
C VAL A 180 12.72 -23.03 -15.74
N HIS A 181 13.41 -23.48 -16.81
CA HIS A 181 14.78 -23.96 -16.73
C HIS A 181 15.74 -22.83 -17.09
N ILE A 182 16.49 -22.36 -16.09
CA ILE A 182 17.43 -21.25 -16.20
C ILE A 182 18.85 -21.83 -16.43
N PRO A 183 19.53 -21.50 -17.54
CA PRO A 183 20.87 -22.02 -17.82
C PRO A 183 21.93 -21.39 -16.90
N THR A 184 23.04 -22.13 -16.70
CA THR A 184 24.14 -21.70 -15.82
C THR A 184 24.91 -20.48 -16.34
N SER A 185 24.61 -20.00 -17.54
CA SER A 185 25.16 -18.75 -18.08
C SER A 185 24.44 -17.49 -17.53
N VAL A 186 23.26 -17.65 -16.88
CA VAL A 186 22.52 -16.52 -16.32
C VAL A 186 23.17 -16.07 -15.01
N THR A 187 23.46 -14.78 -14.92
CA THR A 187 24.05 -14.14 -13.75
C THR A 187 23.10 -13.19 -13.04
N THR A 188 22.05 -12.71 -13.72
CA THR A 188 21.11 -11.73 -13.16
C THR A 188 19.67 -12.08 -13.48
N ILE A 189 18.80 -11.89 -12.49
CA ILE A 189 17.36 -11.89 -12.61
C ILE A 189 16.89 -10.46 -12.34
N GLY A 190 16.16 -9.88 -13.30
CA GLY A 190 15.70 -8.49 -13.22
C GLY A 190 14.54 -8.29 -12.26
N GLU A 191 14.19 -7.04 -12.04
CA GLU A 191 13.04 -6.61 -11.25
C GLU A 191 11.75 -7.23 -11.79
N SER A 192 10.87 -7.71 -10.90
CA SER A 192 9.58 -8.30 -11.25
C SER A 192 9.65 -9.42 -12.30
N ALA A 193 10.82 -10.08 -12.46
CA ALA A 193 11.06 -11.02 -13.57
C ALA A 193 10.06 -12.18 -13.61
N PHE A 194 9.58 -12.65 -12.46
CA PHE A 194 8.58 -13.70 -12.31
C PHE A 194 7.33 -13.22 -11.55
N TYR A 195 7.06 -11.90 -11.58
CA TYR A 195 5.89 -11.31 -10.92
C TYR A 195 4.61 -12.02 -11.36
N ARG A 196 3.77 -12.47 -10.40
CA ARG A 196 2.51 -13.19 -10.63
C ARG A 196 2.64 -14.48 -11.46
N CYS A 197 3.76 -15.17 -11.37
CA CYS A 197 3.88 -16.54 -11.89
C CYS A 197 3.16 -17.53 -10.95
N CYS A 198 1.83 -17.46 -10.90
CA CYS A 198 0.99 -18.10 -9.89
C CYS A 198 0.99 -19.64 -9.92
N THR A 199 1.56 -20.29 -10.95
CA THR A 199 1.57 -21.75 -11.11
C THR A 199 2.93 -22.39 -10.85
N ILE A 200 4.01 -21.60 -10.78
CA ILE A 200 5.36 -22.11 -10.48
C ILE A 200 5.40 -22.58 -9.02
N LYS A 201 5.72 -23.86 -8.81
CA LYS A 201 5.87 -24.45 -7.48
C LYS A 201 7.31 -24.44 -6.99
N GLU A 202 8.24 -24.64 -7.91
CA GLU A 202 9.67 -24.70 -7.63
C GLU A 202 10.43 -24.05 -8.80
N ILE A 203 11.53 -23.41 -8.49
CA ILE A 203 12.44 -22.84 -9.49
C ILE A 203 13.88 -23.08 -9.06
N ALA A 204 14.65 -23.75 -9.93
CA ALA A 204 16.06 -23.99 -9.70
C ALA A 204 16.88 -22.79 -10.17
N LEU A 205 17.49 -22.08 -9.24
CA LEU A 205 18.38 -20.96 -9.51
C LEU A 205 19.83 -21.49 -9.68
N PRO A 206 20.49 -21.26 -10.82
CA PRO A 206 21.87 -21.69 -10.99
C PRO A 206 22.84 -20.92 -10.09
N PRO A 207 23.95 -21.52 -9.67
CA PRO A 207 24.92 -20.91 -8.74
C PRO A 207 25.64 -19.68 -9.32
N SER A 208 25.50 -19.45 -10.63
CA SER A 208 26.04 -18.29 -11.34
C SER A 208 25.29 -16.98 -11.04
N ILE A 209 24.09 -17.04 -10.46
CA ILE A 209 23.29 -15.83 -10.17
C ILE A 209 23.92 -15.07 -9.02
N ILE A 210 24.20 -13.79 -9.26
CA ILE A 210 24.77 -12.84 -8.30
C ILE A 210 23.82 -11.69 -7.94
N SER A 211 22.69 -11.56 -8.66
CA SER A 211 21.70 -10.50 -8.40
C SER A 211 20.29 -10.97 -8.75
N ILE A 212 19.36 -10.68 -7.85
CA ILE A 212 17.90 -10.86 -8.01
C ILE A 212 17.26 -9.50 -7.72
N GLY A 213 16.47 -8.99 -8.66
CA GLY A 213 15.78 -7.71 -8.57
C GLY A 213 14.68 -7.69 -7.53
N GLY A 214 14.25 -6.51 -7.12
CA GLY A 214 13.07 -6.33 -6.29
C GLY A 214 11.82 -6.91 -6.97
N PHE A 215 10.84 -7.38 -6.19
CA PHE A 215 9.62 -8.04 -6.67
C PHE A 215 9.85 -9.25 -7.59
N ALA A 216 11.08 -9.76 -7.70
CA ALA A 216 11.41 -10.78 -8.73
C ALA A 216 10.51 -12.01 -8.70
N PHE A 217 10.04 -12.43 -7.53
CA PHE A 217 9.11 -13.55 -7.32
C PHE A 217 7.83 -13.12 -6.57
N SER A 218 7.51 -11.81 -6.57
CA SER A 218 6.29 -11.33 -5.92
C SER A 218 5.05 -12.01 -6.52
N ASP A 219 4.10 -12.33 -5.65
CA ASP A 219 2.83 -13.00 -6.00
C ASP A 219 3.00 -14.37 -6.69
N CYS A 220 4.14 -15.04 -6.50
CA CYS A 220 4.32 -16.44 -6.84
C CYS A 220 3.62 -17.32 -5.77
N ILE A 221 2.29 -17.24 -5.69
CA ILE A 221 1.47 -17.78 -4.60
C ILE A 221 1.57 -19.30 -4.40
N ARG A 222 2.09 -20.03 -5.38
CA ARG A 222 2.30 -21.48 -5.33
C ARG A 222 3.76 -21.90 -5.13
N LEU A 223 4.69 -20.95 -5.08
CA LEU A 223 6.10 -21.26 -4.83
C LEU A 223 6.28 -21.83 -3.44
N THR A 224 6.72 -23.10 -3.34
CA THR A 224 6.82 -23.82 -2.05
C THR A 224 8.20 -23.78 -1.43
N ALA A 225 9.23 -23.72 -2.24
CA ALA A 225 10.62 -23.66 -1.78
C ALA A 225 11.50 -22.89 -2.76
N ILE A 226 12.51 -22.20 -2.24
CA ILE A 226 13.54 -21.56 -3.04
C ILE A 226 14.92 -21.71 -2.38
N ARG A 227 15.90 -22.05 -3.21
CA ARG A 227 17.30 -22.07 -2.79
C ARG A 227 18.05 -20.93 -3.48
N LEU A 228 18.47 -19.97 -2.67
CA LEU A 228 19.22 -18.81 -3.14
C LEU A 228 20.70 -19.15 -3.32
N PRO A 229 21.33 -18.71 -4.43
CA PRO A 229 22.76 -18.93 -4.68
C PRO A 229 23.66 -18.10 -3.73
N ASP A 230 24.86 -18.63 -3.44
CA ASP A 230 25.83 -17.99 -2.55
C ASP A 230 26.43 -16.67 -3.09
N GLY A 231 26.18 -16.33 -4.36
CA GLY A 231 26.62 -15.07 -4.97
C GLY A 231 25.79 -13.85 -4.57
N ILE A 232 24.63 -14.04 -3.94
CA ILE A 232 23.70 -12.96 -3.60
C ILE A 232 24.14 -12.28 -2.30
N THR A 233 24.23 -10.95 -2.31
CA THR A 233 24.65 -10.15 -1.15
C THR A 233 23.53 -9.36 -0.49
N THR A 234 22.43 -9.13 -1.21
CA THR A 234 21.24 -8.39 -0.72
C THR A 234 19.99 -9.08 -1.21
N LEU A 235 18.99 -9.21 -0.33
CA LEU A 235 17.61 -9.49 -0.73
C LEU A 235 16.90 -8.16 -0.88
N LEU A 236 16.60 -7.78 -2.12
CA LEU A 236 15.96 -6.53 -2.46
C LEU A 236 14.49 -6.53 -2.07
N HIS A 237 13.91 -5.33 -1.96
CA HIS A 237 12.54 -5.13 -1.52
C HIS A 237 11.53 -6.04 -2.23
N SER A 238 10.59 -6.56 -1.46
CA SER A 238 9.45 -7.35 -1.94
C SER A 238 9.82 -8.56 -2.83
N THR A 239 11.07 -9.08 -2.76
CA THR A 239 11.52 -10.19 -3.64
C THR A 239 10.57 -11.39 -3.60
N PHE A 240 10.03 -11.75 -2.43
CA PHE A 240 9.09 -12.87 -2.21
C PHE A 240 7.75 -12.40 -1.63
N TYR A 241 7.35 -11.15 -1.91
CA TYR A 241 6.08 -10.59 -1.46
C TYR A 241 4.90 -11.48 -1.88
N ASN A 242 4.00 -11.83 -0.95
CA ASN A 242 2.84 -12.71 -1.18
C ASN A 242 3.18 -14.11 -1.74
N CYS A 243 4.36 -14.66 -1.48
CA CYS A 243 4.64 -16.07 -1.74
C CYS A 243 3.96 -16.95 -0.67
N GLU A 244 2.62 -17.02 -0.69
CA GLU A 244 1.78 -17.59 0.37
C GLU A 244 2.11 -19.06 0.69
N ALA A 245 2.49 -19.86 -0.32
CA ALA A 245 2.84 -21.27 -0.17
C ALA A 245 4.31 -21.53 0.21
N LEU A 246 5.15 -20.48 0.30
CA LEU A 246 6.59 -20.63 0.55
C LEU A 246 6.81 -21.19 1.96
N GLN A 247 7.31 -22.42 2.06
CA GLN A 247 7.57 -23.13 3.31
C GLN A 247 9.02 -22.97 3.76
N GLU A 248 9.94 -22.94 2.81
CA GLU A 248 11.38 -22.88 3.06
C GLU A 248 12.06 -21.86 2.13
N ALA A 249 12.89 -20.99 2.71
CA ALA A 249 13.79 -20.11 2.00
C ALA A 249 15.19 -20.24 2.61
N ASN A 250 16.14 -20.75 1.83
CA ASN A 250 17.52 -20.79 2.27
C ASN A 250 18.20 -19.46 1.95
N ILE A 251 18.49 -18.66 2.98
CA ILE A 251 19.25 -17.40 2.85
C ILE A 251 20.74 -17.71 2.97
N PRO A 252 21.58 -17.47 1.95
CA PRO A 252 23.01 -17.77 2.02
C PRO A 252 23.75 -16.79 2.94
N HIS A 253 24.90 -17.24 3.49
CA HIS A 253 25.75 -16.42 4.39
C HIS A 253 26.37 -15.18 3.73
N SER A 254 26.35 -15.11 2.41
CA SER A 254 26.79 -13.94 1.63
C SER A 254 25.88 -12.74 1.80
N VAL A 255 24.59 -12.95 2.14
CA VAL A 255 23.60 -11.87 2.32
C VAL A 255 23.95 -11.03 3.53
N LYS A 256 23.96 -9.70 3.34
CA LYS A 256 24.25 -8.68 4.37
C LYS A 256 23.01 -7.92 4.82
N SER A 257 22.01 -7.81 3.96
CA SER A 257 20.77 -7.11 4.25
C SER A 257 19.55 -7.81 3.65
N ILE A 258 18.45 -7.76 4.40
CA ILE A 258 17.10 -8.09 3.96
C ILE A 258 16.37 -6.75 3.92
N GLU A 259 15.94 -6.34 2.72
CA GLU A 259 15.22 -5.06 2.54
C GLU A 259 13.75 -5.16 2.93
N SER A 260 13.00 -4.07 2.69
CA SER A 260 11.59 -3.99 3.10
C SER A 260 10.72 -5.04 2.38
N SER A 261 9.76 -5.60 3.11
CA SER A 261 8.70 -6.49 2.61
C SER A 261 9.20 -7.77 1.89
N VAL A 262 10.45 -8.21 2.10
CA VAL A 262 11.04 -9.35 1.35
C VAL A 262 10.18 -10.61 1.47
N PHE A 263 9.71 -10.96 2.67
CA PHE A 263 8.84 -12.11 2.92
C PHE A 263 7.44 -11.72 3.39
N TYR A 264 6.96 -10.54 2.97
CA TYR A 264 5.62 -10.08 3.30
C TYR A 264 4.56 -11.11 2.89
N ASN A 265 3.68 -11.51 3.83
CA ASN A 265 2.63 -12.52 3.62
C ASN A 265 3.13 -13.91 3.14
N CYS A 266 4.34 -14.32 3.46
CA CYS A 266 4.77 -15.70 3.28
C CYS A 266 4.13 -16.59 4.37
N HIS A 267 2.82 -16.81 4.28
CA HIS A 267 2.00 -17.41 5.32
C HIS A 267 2.42 -18.82 5.74
N SER A 268 2.96 -19.60 4.79
CA SER A 268 3.37 -20.99 5.01
C SER A 268 4.82 -21.14 5.47
N LEU A 269 5.57 -20.05 5.63
CA LEU A 269 6.97 -20.08 6.04
C LEU A 269 7.05 -20.57 7.50
N THR A 270 7.58 -21.78 7.73
CA THR A 270 7.58 -22.43 9.05
C THR A 270 8.89 -22.31 9.78
N ALA A 271 10.00 -22.22 9.03
CA ALA A 271 11.34 -22.06 9.57
C ALA A 271 12.14 -21.11 8.71
N LEU A 272 12.72 -20.10 9.35
CA LEU A 272 13.65 -19.19 8.72
C LEU A 272 14.83 -18.94 9.63
N GLN A 273 16.02 -19.24 9.16
CA GLN A 273 17.25 -18.86 9.84
C GLN A 273 17.80 -17.60 9.19
N ILE A 274 17.91 -16.54 9.98
CA ILE A 274 18.63 -15.33 9.58
C ILE A 274 20.12 -15.62 9.76
N PRO A 275 20.92 -15.76 8.69
CA PRO A 275 22.29 -16.18 8.79
C PRO A 275 23.17 -15.13 9.47
N HIS A 276 24.25 -15.61 10.08
CA HIS A 276 25.29 -14.73 10.60
C HIS A 276 25.89 -13.90 9.47
N GLY A 277 26.00 -12.60 9.67
CA GLY A 277 26.50 -11.65 8.68
C GLY A 277 25.43 -10.68 8.18
N ILE A 278 24.14 -10.96 8.41
CA ILE A 278 23.06 -9.99 8.16
C ILE A 278 23.11 -8.91 9.24
N THR A 279 23.08 -7.64 8.81
CA THR A 279 23.13 -6.46 9.67
C THR A 279 21.78 -5.75 9.79
N THR A 280 20.91 -5.88 8.79
CA THR A 280 19.62 -5.18 8.75
C THR A 280 18.49 -6.10 8.30
N ALA A 281 17.34 -5.97 8.94
CA ALA A 281 16.03 -6.46 8.48
C ALA A 281 15.11 -5.25 8.30
N GLY A 282 14.63 -5.03 7.09
CA GLY A 282 13.85 -3.85 6.70
C GLY A 282 12.42 -3.86 7.22
N ASP A 283 11.72 -2.76 6.97
CA ASP A 283 10.31 -2.60 7.34
C ASP A 283 9.46 -3.70 6.70
N PHE A 284 8.51 -4.25 7.47
CA PHE A 284 7.61 -5.32 7.00
C PHE A 284 8.31 -6.58 6.47
N ALA A 285 9.61 -6.77 6.70
CA ALA A 285 10.38 -7.84 6.04
C ALA A 285 9.78 -9.24 6.23
N PHE A 286 9.14 -9.52 7.36
CA PHE A 286 8.47 -10.78 7.70
C PHE A 286 7.00 -10.58 8.10
N TYR A 287 6.39 -9.46 7.71
CA TYR A 287 4.98 -9.19 8.01
C TYR A 287 4.09 -10.34 7.53
N GLY A 288 3.17 -10.78 8.37
CA GLY A 288 2.21 -11.82 7.98
C GLY A 288 2.79 -13.23 7.80
N CYS A 289 4.01 -13.50 8.21
CA CYS A 289 4.59 -14.85 8.22
C CYS A 289 3.97 -15.72 9.32
N ARG A 290 2.71 -16.10 9.13
CA ARG A 290 1.88 -16.78 10.15
C ARG A 290 2.35 -18.17 10.54
N GLY A 291 3.11 -18.84 9.66
CA GLY A 291 3.68 -20.17 9.90
C GLY A 291 4.91 -20.20 10.79
N LEU A 292 5.61 -19.05 10.96
CA LEU A 292 6.81 -18.98 11.77
C LEU A 292 6.49 -19.22 13.25
N SER A 293 7.10 -20.22 13.86
CA SER A 293 6.98 -20.50 15.30
C SER A 293 8.11 -19.89 16.13
N SER A 294 9.29 -19.76 15.56
CA SER A 294 10.43 -19.05 16.13
C SER A 294 11.24 -18.34 15.06
N ILE A 295 12.03 -17.35 15.47
CA ILE A 295 12.97 -16.67 14.61
C ILE A 295 14.30 -16.43 15.33
N SER A 296 15.41 -16.79 14.67
CA SER A 296 16.75 -16.62 15.22
C SER A 296 17.31 -15.25 14.84
N ILE A 297 17.74 -14.47 15.84
CA ILE A 297 18.36 -13.15 15.68
C ILE A 297 19.89 -13.29 15.83
N PRO A 298 20.68 -13.15 14.75
CA PRO A 298 22.12 -13.29 14.80
C PRO A 298 22.79 -12.12 15.55
N SER A 299 24.00 -12.36 16.05
CA SER A 299 24.77 -11.31 16.77
C SER A 299 25.12 -10.11 15.91
N THR A 300 25.11 -10.27 14.59
CA THR A 300 25.43 -9.21 13.62
C THR A 300 24.27 -8.28 13.32
N LEU A 301 23.03 -8.65 13.65
CA LEU A 301 21.86 -7.81 13.38
C LEU A 301 21.91 -6.56 14.27
N THR A 302 21.89 -5.39 13.64
CA THR A 302 21.96 -4.08 14.31
C THR A 302 20.68 -3.27 14.17
N SER A 303 19.85 -3.57 13.16
CA SER A 303 18.61 -2.84 12.89
C SER A 303 17.49 -3.79 12.48
N ILE A 304 16.34 -3.56 13.10
CA ILE A 304 15.05 -4.18 12.77
C ILE A 304 14.10 -3.04 12.42
N GLY A 305 13.51 -3.08 11.24
CA GLY A 305 12.57 -2.08 10.74
C GLY A 305 11.21 -2.14 11.45
N THR A 306 10.35 -1.19 11.10
CA THR A 306 8.98 -1.10 11.62
C THR A 306 8.12 -2.25 11.10
N ARG A 307 7.21 -2.76 11.94
CA ARG A 307 6.25 -3.83 11.58
C ARG A 307 6.89 -5.11 11.01
N THR A 308 8.19 -5.31 11.26
CA THR A 308 8.96 -6.44 10.68
C THR A 308 8.31 -7.78 10.99
N PHE A 309 7.76 -7.98 12.20
CA PHE A 309 7.16 -9.23 12.67
C PHE A 309 5.66 -9.12 12.97
N GLU A 310 5.00 -8.07 12.51
CA GLU A 310 3.57 -7.89 12.71
C GLU A 310 2.78 -8.98 11.94
N GLU A 311 1.60 -9.37 12.41
CA GLU A 311 0.76 -10.44 11.85
C GLU A 311 1.43 -11.85 11.84
N CYS A 312 2.56 -12.04 12.53
CA CYS A 312 3.19 -13.35 12.72
C CYS A 312 2.46 -14.15 13.82
N SER A 313 1.20 -14.51 13.57
CA SER A 313 0.32 -15.14 14.58
C SER A 313 0.76 -16.53 15.06
N GLY A 314 1.72 -17.17 14.39
CA GLY A 314 2.36 -18.41 14.84
C GLY A 314 3.55 -18.22 15.76
N LEU A 315 4.13 -16.99 15.79
CA LEU A 315 5.40 -16.74 16.45
C LEU A 315 5.29 -16.83 17.97
N GLN A 316 6.04 -17.76 18.57
CA GLN A 316 6.07 -18.01 20.01
C GLN A 316 7.30 -17.42 20.70
N GLN A 317 8.42 -17.29 19.98
CA GLN A 317 9.66 -16.85 20.57
C GLN A 317 10.66 -16.25 19.58
N PHE A 318 11.45 -15.31 20.09
CA PHE A 318 12.69 -14.84 19.48
C PHE A 318 13.88 -15.57 20.14
N GLU A 319 14.76 -16.10 19.32
CA GLU A 319 16.01 -16.76 19.75
C GLU A 319 17.20 -15.83 19.44
N VAL A 320 17.60 -15.03 20.41
CA VAL A 320 18.67 -14.04 20.21
C VAL A 320 20.04 -14.65 20.56
N SER A 321 21.00 -14.50 19.66
CA SER A 321 22.39 -14.90 19.90
C SER A 321 22.92 -14.28 21.21
N PRO A 322 23.53 -15.08 22.12
CA PRO A 322 24.08 -14.55 23.37
C PRO A 322 25.19 -13.49 23.16
N HIS A 323 25.81 -13.50 21.96
CA HIS A 323 26.84 -12.52 21.57
C HIS A 323 26.27 -11.26 20.92
N SER A 324 24.95 -11.09 20.86
CA SER A 324 24.35 -9.86 20.33
C SER A 324 24.66 -8.67 21.23
N ALA A 325 25.14 -7.59 20.61
CA ALA A 325 25.40 -6.32 21.30
C ALA A 325 24.14 -5.43 21.38
N ASN A 326 23.13 -5.68 20.53
CA ASN A 326 21.98 -4.80 20.37
C ASN A 326 20.70 -5.35 20.97
N TYR A 327 20.53 -6.67 20.97
CA TYR A 327 19.28 -7.34 21.32
C TYR A 327 19.49 -8.43 22.36
N GLU A 328 18.44 -8.77 23.08
CA GLU A 328 18.33 -9.96 23.90
C GLU A 328 16.88 -10.44 23.97
N SER A 329 16.66 -11.70 24.31
CA SER A 329 15.32 -12.23 24.55
C SER A 329 15.18 -12.79 25.95
N THR A 330 14.00 -12.63 26.53
CA THR A 330 13.59 -13.25 27.79
C THR A 330 12.17 -13.77 27.60
N ASP A 331 11.94 -15.02 27.97
CA ASP A 331 10.66 -15.70 27.76
C ASP A 331 10.15 -15.60 26.31
N GLY A 332 11.08 -15.56 25.35
CA GLY A 332 10.81 -15.42 23.93
C GLY A 332 10.45 -14.01 23.46
N VAL A 333 10.35 -13.02 24.34
CA VAL A 333 10.07 -11.61 24.00
C VAL A 333 11.37 -10.91 23.61
N LEU A 334 11.31 -10.08 22.57
CA LEU A 334 12.49 -9.34 22.06
C LEU A 334 12.64 -8.00 22.75
N PHE A 335 13.84 -7.75 23.25
CA PHE A 335 14.22 -6.50 23.93
C PHE A 335 15.50 -5.91 23.33
N SER A 336 15.71 -4.62 23.57
CA SER A 336 17.04 -4.01 23.45
C SER A 336 18.01 -4.62 24.45
N LYS A 337 19.31 -4.58 24.17
CA LYS A 337 20.33 -5.03 25.12
C LYS A 337 20.20 -4.29 26.44
N GLY A 338 20.18 -5.03 27.56
CA GLY A 338 19.90 -4.49 28.89
C GLY A 338 18.41 -4.31 29.21
N ARG A 339 17.53 -4.76 28.35
CA ARG A 339 16.05 -4.81 28.49
C ARG A 339 15.38 -3.49 28.84
N ARG A 340 15.95 -2.36 28.40
CA ARG A 340 15.33 -1.05 28.63
C ARG A 340 14.15 -0.78 27.71
N ALA A 341 14.22 -1.26 26.46
CA ALA A 341 13.12 -1.16 25.51
C ALA A 341 12.54 -2.54 25.17
N LEU A 342 11.23 -2.70 25.25
CA LEU A 342 10.50 -3.83 24.68
C LEU A 342 10.26 -3.54 23.21
N ILE A 343 10.84 -4.37 22.34
CA ILE A 343 10.85 -4.18 20.89
C ILE A 343 9.71 -4.94 20.22
N CYS A 344 9.53 -6.22 20.56
CA CYS A 344 8.50 -7.02 19.95
C CYS A 344 8.06 -8.18 20.86
N TYR A 345 6.76 -8.25 21.11
CA TYR A 345 6.11 -9.39 21.76
C TYR A 345 5.67 -10.37 20.66
N PRO A 346 5.95 -11.69 20.82
CA PRO A 346 5.58 -12.68 19.80
C PRO A 346 4.06 -12.78 19.61
N GLY A 347 3.58 -12.57 18.37
CA GLY A 347 2.15 -12.50 18.05
C GLY A 347 1.36 -13.78 18.30
N GLY A 348 2.03 -14.95 18.42
CA GLY A 348 1.41 -16.24 18.71
C GLY A 348 1.22 -16.53 20.20
N LYS A 349 1.79 -15.70 21.11
CA LYS A 349 1.61 -15.89 22.55
C LYS A 349 0.23 -15.39 22.98
N ALA A 350 -0.34 -16.05 23.99
CA ALA A 350 -1.67 -15.75 24.49
C ALA A 350 -1.69 -15.58 26.03
N GLY A 351 -2.77 -15.00 26.54
CA GLY A 351 -3.00 -14.83 27.98
C GLY A 351 -2.52 -13.50 28.51
N ALA A 352 -2.19 -13.45 29.80
CA ALA A 352 -1.73 -12.25 30.48
C ALA A 352 -0.21 -12.11 30.35
N TYR A 353 0.26 -10.86 30.23
CA TYR A 353 1.68 -10.55 30.21
C TYR A 353 2.03 -9.43 31.17
N THR A 354 3.12 -9.63 31.94
CA THR A 354 3.67 -8.60 32.82
C THR A 354 4.98 -8.08 32.21
N VAL A 355 5.01 -6.80 31.90
CA VAL A 355 6.21 -6.12 31.41
C VAL A 355 7.28 -6.12 32.53
N PRO A 356 8.53 -6.52 32.25
CA PRO A 356 9.58 -6.55 33.28
C PRO A 356 9.91 -5.18 33.89
N ASN A 357 10.22 -5.12 35.19
CA ASN A 357 10.51 -3.90 35.94
C ASN A 357 11.77 -3.13 35.46
N CYS A 358 12.57 -3.70 34.56
CA CYS A 358 13.71 -3.00 33.95
C CYS A 358 13.35 -2.25 32.66
N VAL A 359 12.15 -2.47 32.11
CA VAL A 359 11.67 -1.82 30.89
C VAL A 359 11.26 -0.39 31.20
N THR A 360 11.80 0.54 30.44
CA THR A 360 11.47 1.97 30.53
C THR A 360 10.70 2.47 29.31
N GLU A 361 10.74 1.72 28.20
CA GLU A 361 10.12 2.08 26.93
C GLU A 361 9.43 0.86 26.29
N ILE A 362 8.20 1.04 25.82
CA ILE A 362 7.49 0.10 24.94
C ILE A 362 7.49 0.75 23.56
N GLN A 363 8.17 0.12 22.59
CA GLN A 363 8.39 0.71 21.28
C GLN A 363 7.15 0.63 20.38
N TYR A 364 7.20 1.39 19.28
CA TYR A 364 6.20 1.42 18.23
C TYR A 364 5.87 -0.02 17.77
N ASP A 365 4.56 -0.33 17.67
CA ASP A 365 4.03 -1.64 17.29
C ASP A 365 4.52 -2.85 18.13
N ALA A 366 5.08 -2.64 19.32
CA ALA A 366 5.72 -3.69 20.13
C ALA A 366 4.78 -4.88 20.47
N PHE A 367 3.47 -4.66 20.56
CA PHE A 367 2.44 -5.69 20.74
C PHE A 367 1.45 -5.72 19.57
N ALA A 368 1.77 -5.08 18.44
CA ALA A 368 0.81 -5.00 17.34
C ALA A 368 0.38 -6.40 16.88
N SER A 369 -0.93 -6.56 16.66
CA SER A 369 -1.56 -7.81 16.22
C SER A 369 -1.34 -9.01 17.16
N CYS A 370 -1.05 -8.77 18.44
CA CYS A 370 -0.97 -9.83 19.47
C CYS A 370 -2.39 -10.28 19.87
N ARG A 371 -3.07 -10.98 18.98
CA ARG A 371 -4.51 -11.31 19.07
C ARG A 371 -4.87 -12.25 20.22
N GLY A 372 -3.88 -12.95 20.81
CA GLY A 372 -4.09 -13.85 21.95
C GLY A 372 -3.90 -13.18 23.32
N LEU A 373 -3.36 -11.96 23.35
CA LEU A 373 -3.05 -11.24 24.59
C LEU A 373 -4.32 -10.71 25.24
N THR A 374 -4.52 -11.00 26.55
CA THR A 374 -5.77 -10.66 27.25
C THR A 374 -5.63 -9.54 28.28
N THR A 375 -4.47 -9.47 28.93
CA THR A 375 -4.15 -8.47 29.96
C THR A 375 -2.69 -8.09 29.88
N ILE A 376 -2.38 -6.81 30.03
CA ILE A 376 -1.01 -6.29 30.13
C ILE A 376 -0.83 -5.58 31.46
N THR A 377 0.19 -6.01 32.24
CA THR A 377 0.62 -5.29 33.45
C THR A 377 1.81 -4.41 33.13
N ILE A 378 1.68 -3.11 33.35
CA ILE A 378 2.68 -2.07 33.08
C ILE A 378 3.30 -1.63 34.41
N PRO A 379 4.60 -1.88 34.64
CA PRO A 379 5.29 -1.50 35.85
C PRO A 379 5.58 0.02 35.90
N ARG A 380 5.84 0.52 37.10
CA ARG A 380 6.19 1.94 37.32
C ARG A 380 7.45 2.43 36.57
N SER A 381 8.31 1.51 36.13
CA SER A 381 9.52 1.83 35.37
C SER A 381 9.23 2.34 33.95
N VAL A 382 8.09 1.98 33.36
CA VAL A 382 7.73 2.42 32.00
C VAL A 382 7.40 3.90 32.01
N SER A 383 8.23 4.67 31.31
CA SER A 383 8.10 6.12 31.17
C SER A 383 7.67 6.56 29.76
N LYS A 384 7.76 5.65 28.78
CA LYS A 384 7.39 5.92 27.40
C LYS A 384 6.69 4.70 26.77
N ILE A 385 5.58 4.97 26.12
CA ILE A 385 4.85 4.02 25.25
C ILE A 385 4.66 4.72 23.92
N ASP A 386 5.23 4.14 22.87
CA ASP A 386 5.11 4.71 21.53
C ASP A 386 3.73 4.42 20.91
N THR A 387 3.35 5.24 19.96
CA THR A 387 2.07 5.13 19.25
C THR A 387 1.90 3.75 18.62
N GLY A 388 0.68 3.22 18.60
CA GLY A 388 0.37 1.93 17.97
C GLY A 388 0.90 0.70 18.70
N ALA A 389 1.58 0.86 19.83
CA ALA A 389 2.19 -0.25 20.57
C ALA A 389 1.25 -1.45 20.79
N PHE A 390 -0.07 -1.23 20.92
CA PHE A 390 -1.08 -2.26 21.20
C PHE A 390 -2.12 -2.42 20.10
N ARG A 391 -1.85 -1.91 18.90
CA ARG A 391 -2.80 -1.95 17.77
C ARG A 391 -3.15 -3.40 17.39
N GLY A 392 -4.44 -3.68 17.15
CA GLY A 392 -4.89 -5.02 16.71
C GLY A 392 -4.77 -6.12 17.77
N CYS A 393 -4.69 -5.78 19.06
CA CYS A 393 -4.76 -6.73 20.16
C CYS A 393 -6.23 -7.12 20.44
N ASP A 394 -6.86 -7.90 19.55
CA ASP A 394 -8.32 -8.17 19.52
C ASP A 394 -8.87 -8.88 20.76
N ALA A 395 -8.03 -9.55 21.54
CA ALA A 395 -8.43 -10.20 22.80
C ALA A 395 -8.11 -9.36 24.04
N LEU A 396 -7.37 -8.25 23.91
CA LEU A 396 -6.95 -7.43 25.05
C LEU A 396 -8.15 -6.75 25.69
N ARG A 397 -8.36 -7.00 26.98
CA ARG A 397 -9.50 -6.49 27.74
C ARG A 397 -9.12 -5.51 28.82
N GLU A 398 -7.86 -5.51 29.25
CA GLU A 398 -7.45 -4.77 30.44
C GLU A 398 -5.96 -4.42 30.41
N PHE A 399 -5.69 -3.17 30.76
CA PHE A 399 -4.39 -2.71 31.24
C PHE A 399 -4.40 -2.62 32.76
N SER A 400 -3.38 -3.19 33.42
CA SER A 400 -3.11 -3.00 34.84
C SER A 400 -1.83 -2.18 34.97
N VAL A 401 -1.91 -0.99 35.54
CA VAL A 401 -0.75 -0.10 35.73
C VAL A 401 -0.39 -0.04 37.21
N ASP A 402 0.90 -0.14 37.51
CA ASP A 402 1.43 0.03 38.89
C ASP A 402 0.97 1.36 39.47
N VAL A 403 0.40 1.32 40.67
CA VAL A 403 -0.16 2.49 41.36
C VAL A 403 0.87 3.61 41.57
N ASP A 404 2.14 3.23 41.75
CA ASP A 404 3.28 4.16 41.94
C ASP A 404 3.87 4.65 40.60
N SER A 405 3.28 4.31 39.46
CA SER A 405 3.75 4.84 38.17
C SER A 405 3.59 6.37 38.13
N ALA A 406 4.66 7.05 37.70
CA ALA A 406 4.64 8.51 37.52
C ALA A 406 4.06 8.97 36.19
N HIS A 407 3.97 8.06 35.18
CA HIS A 407 3.68 8.42 33.80
C HIS A 407 2.34 7.94 33.27
N TYR A 408 1.82 6.82 33.80
CA TYR A 408 0.59 6.20 33.33
C TYR A 408 -0.30 5.77 34.48
N TYR A 409 -1.57 5.60 34.18
CA TYR A 409 -2.55 4.95 35.07
C TYR A 409 -3.58 4.18 34.24
N SER A 410 -4.30 3.28 34.86
CA SER A 410 -5.45 2.64 34.22
C SER A 410 -6.73 2.97 34.95
N SER A 411 -7.78 3.29 34.20
CA SER A 411 -9.14 3.49 34.67
C SER A 411 -10.06 2.54 33.92
N GLN A 412 -10.82 1.71 34.65
CA GLN A 412 -11.68 0.67 34.05
C GLN A 412 -10.94 -0.24 33.06
N GLY A 413 -9.62 -0.48 33.27
CA GLY A 413 -8.77 -1.29 32.37
C GLY A 413 -8.34 -0.57 31.10
N VAL A 414 -8.63 0.71 30.92
CA VAL A 414 -8.18 1.57 29.81
C VAL A 414 -6.91 2.31 30.24
N LEU A 415 -5.97 2.48 29.32
CA LEU A 415 -4.66 3.10 29.57
C LEU A 415 -4.70 4.60 29.34
N TYR A 416 -4.23 5.37 30.31
CA TYR A 416 -4.13 6.83 30.26
C TYR A 416 -2.75 7.31 30.65
N SER A 417 -2.33 8.47 30.14
CA SER A 417 -1.11 9.17 30.55
C SER A 417 -1.39 10.06 31.76
N LYS A 418 -0.43 10.14 32.72
CA LYS A 418 -0.42 11.11 33.81
C LYS A 418 0.19 12.43 33.35
N GLY A 419 -0.45 13.55 33.68
CA GLY A 419 0.06 14.91 33.38
C GLY A 419 -0.19 15.41 31.97
N LYS A 420 -0.63 14.54 31.04
CA LYS A 420 -1.17 14.93 29.72
C LYS A 420 -2.66 14.73 29.64
N GLU A 421 -3.25 14.04 30.63
CA GLU A 421 -4.68 13.74 30.68
C GLU A 421 -5.22 13.19 29.35
N GLU A 422 -4.44 12.26 28.77
CA GLU A 422 -4.66 11.71 27.43
C GLU A 422 -5.07 10.23 27.54
N LEU A 423 -6.09 9.83 26.79
CA LEU A 423 -6.40 8.43 26.59
C LEU A 423 -5.37 7.84 25.61
N VAL A 424 -4.49 6.96 26.10
CA VAL A 424 -3.40 6.36 25.31
C VAL A 424 -3.88 5.14 24.52
N CYS A 425 -4.63 4.23 25.16
CA CYS A 425 -5.13 3.04 24.48
C CYS A 425 -6.36 2.43 25.18
N TYR A 426 -7.41 2.24 24.40
CA TYR A 426 -8.58 1.43 24.76
C TYR A 426 -8.34 -0.02 24.32
N PRO A 427 -8.53 -1.02 25.19
CA PRO A 427 -8.32 -2.42 24.84
C PRO A 427 -9.31 -2.90 23.78
N ALA A 428 -8.81 -3.32 22.62
CA ALA A 428 -9.64 -3.69 21.46
C ALA A 428 -10.58 -4.90 21.71
N GLY A 429 -10.27 -5.74 22.71
CA GLY A 429 -11.09 -6.87 23.13
C GLY A 429 -12.28 -6.52 24.04
N LYS A 430 -12.39 -5.27 24.50
CA LYS A 430 -13.59 -4.79 25.21
C LYS A 430 -14.75 -4.62 24.23
N TYR A 431 -15.98 -4.65 24.73
CA TYR A 431 -17.18 -4.57 23.89
C TYR A 431 -18.24 -3.66 24.52
N GLY A 432 -19.15 -3.17 23.70
CA GLY A 432 -20.27 -2.33 24.10
C GLY A 432 -19.92 -0.84 24.15
N PRO A 433 -20.77 -0.03 24.81
CA PRO A 433 -20.55 1.40 24.96
C PRO A 433 -19.44 1.70 25.96
N TYR A 434 -18.75 2.83 25.77
CA TYR A 434 -17.70 3.30 26.67
C TYR A 434 -17.86 4.78 27.00
N GLU A 435 -17.62 5.13 28.27
CA GLU A 435 -17.58 6.51 28.77
C GLU A 435 -16.13 6.87 29.09
N VAL A 436 -15.56 7.85 28.35
CA VAL A 436 -14.19 8.34 28.56
C VAL A 436 -14.13 9.09 29.90
N ASP A 437 -13.01 8.89 30.62
CA ASP A 437 -12.78 9.56 31.92
C ASP A 437 -12.97 11.09 31.78
N PRO A 438 -13.82 11.73 32.63
CA PRO A 438 -14.15 13.15 32.50
C PRO A 438 -12.96 14.11 32.60
N THR A 439 -11.84 13.67 33.15
CA THR A 439 -10.61 14.47 33.28
C THR A 439 -9.76 14.47 32.02
N THR A 440 -10.13 13.66 31.02
CA THR A 440 -9.39 13.53 29.76
C THR A 440 -9.54 14.78 28.91
N VAL A 441 -8.42 15.30 28.38
CA VAL A 441 -8.39 16.48 27.50
C VAL A 441 -8.05 16.12 26.04
N ALA A 442 -7.51 14.91 25.78
CA ALA A 442 -7.22 14.43 24.45
C ALA A 442 -7.48 12.93 24.30
N ILE A 443 -7.93 12.53 23.12
CA ILE A 443 -7.85 11.13 22.67
C ILE A 443 -6.58 11.03 21.84
N GLY A 444 -5.62 10.22 22.33
CA GLY A 444 -4.31 10.07 21.70
C GLY A 444 -4.37 9.36 20.34
N ASP A 445 -3.27 9.49 19.61
CA ASP A 445 -3.10 8.81 18.32
C ASP A 445 -3.31 7.31 18.49
N GLN A 446 -4.14 6.73 17.62
CA GLN A 446 -4.53 5.32 17.62
C GLN A 446 -5.21 4.83 18.92
N GLY A 447 -5.69 5.73 19.78
CA GLY A 447 -6.25 5.42 21.11
C GLY A 447 -7.37 4.38 21.12
N PHE A 448 -8.19 4.29 20.08
CA PHE A 448 -9.24 3.29 19.84
C PHE A 448 -9.04 2.52 18.53
N CYS A 449 -7.84 2.56 17.94
CA CYS A 449 -7.58 1.92 16.64
C CYS A 449 -8.00 0.44 16.65
N CYS A 450 -8.74 0.01 15.61
CA CYS A 450 -9.23 -1.37 15.43
C CYS A 450 -10.17 -1.87 16.56
N CYS A 451 -10.84 -0.99 17.31
CA CYS A 451 -11.80 -1.36 18.34
C CYS A 451 -13.15 -1.75 17.71
N HIS A 452 -13.17 -2.85 16.95
CA HIS A 452 -14.35 -3.30 16.18
C HIS A 452 -15.59 -3.62 17.02
N ARG A 453 -15.45 -3.79 18.36
CA ARG A 453 -16.52 -4.17 19.28
C ARG A 453 -17.06 -2.98 20.09
N LEU A 454 -16.47 -1.78 19.94
CA LEU A 454 -16.96 -0.54 20.51
C LEU A 454 -18.21 -0.12 19.72
N THR A 455 -19.36 0.00 20.41
CA THR A 455 -20.64 0.30 19.74
C THR A 455 -21.05 1.76 19.86
N ALA A 456 -20.73 2.39 20.99
CA ALA A 456 -20.95 3.80 21.24
C ALA A 456 -19.87 4.36 22.17
N ILE A 457 -19.60 5.64 22.05
CA ILE A 457 -18.65 6.33 22.93
C ILE A 457 -19.23 7.65 23.42
N HIS A 458 -19.09 7.90 24.73
CA HIS A 458 -19.34 9.20 25.31
C HIS A 458 -18.01 9.94 25.50
N ILE A 459 -17.82 11.01 24.72
CA ILE A 459 -16.65 11.89 24.75
C ILE A 459 -16.97 13.09 25.64
N PRO A 460 -16.23 13.34 26.73
CA PRO A 460 -16.52 14.43 27.66
C PRO A 460 -16.22 15.81 27.06
N LEU A 461 -16.85 16.86 27.62
CA LEU A 461 -16.70 18.26 27.17
C LEU A 461 -15.28 18.85 27.35
N GLY A 462 -14.33 18.12 27.95
CA GLY A 462 -12.95 18.56 28.12
C GLY A 462 -12.06 18.27 26.91
N ILE A 463 -12.49 17.36 25.99
CA ILE A 463 -11.65 16.92 24.85
C ILE A 463 -11.54 18.05 23.82
N GLU A 464 -10.30 18.49 23.55
CA GLU A 464 -9.98 19.49 22.53
C GLU A 464 -9.45 18.88 21.23
N CYS A 465 -8.81 17.69 21.30
CA CYS A 465 -8.17 17.03 20.15
C CYS A 465 -8.55 15.56 20.09
N ILE A 466 -8.88 15.10 18.87
CA ILE A 466 -8.97 13.69 18.51
C ILE A 466 -7.76 13.41 17.62
N GLY A 467 -6.87 12.50 18.06
CA GLY A 467 -5.56 12.25 17.45
C GLY A 467 -5.63 11.54 16.10
N GLU A 468 -4.47 11.35 15.49
CA GLU A 468 -4.28 10.60 14.25
C GLU A 468 -4.77 9.16 14.40
N SER A 469 -5.56 8.66 13.44
CA SER A 469 -6.08 7.29 13.42
C SER A 469 -6.77 6.87 14.73
N ALA A 470 -7.24 7.83 15.55
CA ALA A 470 -7.75 7.57 16.91
C ALA A 470 -8.85 6.52 16.96
N PHE A 471 -9.75 6.48 15.97
CA PHE A 471 -10.83 5.49 15.80
C PHE A 471 -10.72 4.72 14.48
N PHE A 472 -9.51 4.63 13.91
CA PHE A 472 -9.29 3.91 12.65
C PHE A 472 -9.92 2.52 12.70
N SER A 473 -10.76 2.19 11.70
CA SER A 473 -11.45 0.90 11.57
C SER A 473 -12.30 0.49 12.78
N CYS A 474 -12.89 1.42 13.53
CA CYS A 474 -13.89 1.13 14.57
C CYS A 474 -15.24 0.73 13.91
N THR A 475 -15.28 -0.41 13.25
CA THR A 475 -16.42 -0.85 12.42
C THR A 475 -17.72 -1.08 13.19
N GLY A 476 -17.65 -1.30 14.50
CA GLY A 476 -18.81 -1.48 15.38
C GLY A 476 -19.42 -0.18 15.88
N LEU A 477 -18.74 0.96 15.72
CA LEU A 477 -19.17 2.26 16.23
C LEU A 477 -20.38 2.78 15.42
N THR A 478 -21.55 2.77 16.04
CA THR A 478 -22.80 3.20 15.39
C THR A 478 -23.27 4.58 15.85
N GLU A 479 -22.83 5.01 17.03
CA GLU A 479 -23.21 6.28 17.65
C GLU A 479 -21.96 7.04 18.06
N LEU A 480 -21.81 8.25 17.55
CA LEU A 480 -20.72 9.16 17.87
C LEU A 480 -21.27 10.58 18.01
N ASN A 481 -21.02 11.18 19.17
CA ASN A 481 -21.27 12.59 19.40
C ASN A 481 -19.93 13.29 19.68
N ILE A 482 -19.54 14.20 18.77
CA ILE A 482 -18.34 15.02 18.92
C ILE A 482 -18.72 16.26 19.74
N PRO A 483 -18.13 16.48 20.92
CA PRO A 483 -18.51 17.60 21.77
C PRO A 483 -18.00 18.95 21.22
N ASN A 484 -18.67 20.04 21.63
CA ASN A 484 -18.35 21.44 21.25
C ASN A 484 -17.00 21.95 21.81
N SER A 485 -16.21 21.13 22.46
CA SER A 485 -14.85 21.44 22.89
C SER A 485 -13.80 21.05 21.85
N VAL A 486 -14.12 20.08 20.96
CA VAL A 486 -13.18 19.57 19.95
C VAL A 486 -12.88 20.64 18.91
N LYS A 487 -11.59 20.91 18.71
CA LYS A 487 -11.07 21.90 17.75
C LYS A 487 -10.44 21.20 16.52
N ARG A 488 -9.83 20.03 16.73
CA ARG A 488 -9.09 19.29 15.71
C ARG A 488 -9.52 17.83 15.65
N ILE A 489 -9.76 17.33 14.45
CA ILE A 489 -9.95 15.93 14.11
C ILE A 489 -8.77 15.52 13.23
N GLY A 490 -7.92 14.63 13.74
CA GLY A 490 -6.64 14.24 13.13
C GLY A 490 -6.79 13.42 11.86
N GLU A 491 -5.66 13.19 11.20
CA GLU A 491 -5.53 12.36 9.99
C GLU A 491 -6.10 10.96 10.23
N ALA A 492 -6.91 10.48 9.29
CA ALA A 492 -7.58 9.17 9.34
C ALA A 492 -8.31 8.86 10.67
N ALA A 493 -8.66 9.87 11.48
CA ALA A 493 -9.17 9.69 12.84
C ALA A 493 -10.37 8.73 12.92
N PHE A 494 -11.27 8.72 11.95
CA PHE A 494 -12.44 7.84 11.85
C PHE A 494 -12.45 7.04 10.53
N TYR A 495 -11.29 6.87 9.89
CA TYR A 495 -11.20 6.13 8.64
C TYR A 495 -11.77 4.71 8.79
N GLY A 496 -12.65 4.32 7.87
CA GLY A 496 -13.24 2.97 7.87
C GLY A 496 -14.20 2.68 9.03
N CYS A 497 -14.76 3.70 9.71
CA CYS A 497 -15.81 3.54 10.72
C CYS A 497 -17.16 3.17 10.06
N ASN A 498 -17.26 1.95 9.53
CA ASN A 498 -18.40 1.49 8.73
C ASN A 498 -19.72 1.32 9.51
N GLY A 499 -19.72 1.49 10.83
CA GLY A 499 -20.95 1.49 11.63
C GLY A 499 -21.69 2.82 11.61
N LEU A 500 -20.99 3.94 11.35
CA LEU A 500 -21.53 5.29 11.41
C LEU A 500 -22.47 5.58 10.22
N LYS A 501 -23.72 5.98 10.51
CA LYS A 501 -24.69 6.37 9.49
C LYS A 501 -24.87 7.87 9.35
N ALA A 502 -24.63 8.60 10.41
CA ALA A 502 -24.71 10.05 10.43
C ALA A 502 -23.64 10.62 11.36
N ILE A 503 -23.11 11.78 11.00
CA ILE A 503 -22.17 12.52 11.82
C ILE A 503 -22.49 14.01 11.82
N THR A 504 -22.32 14.66 12.97
CA THR A 504 -22.40 16.10 13.12
C THR A 504 -21.05 16.64 13.54
N ILE A 505 -20.49 17.54 12.76
CA ILE A 505 -19.26 18.29 13.06
C ILE A 505 -19.67 19.56 13.79
N PRO A 506 -19.29 19.72 15.08
CA PRO A 506 -19.69 20.87 15.88
C PRO A 506 -19.01 22.16 15.43
N SER A 507 -19.58 23.30 15.88
CA SER A 507 -19.09 24.63 15.49
C SER A 507 -17.69 24.99 16.02
N SER A 508 -17.19 24.24 16.98
CA SER A 508 -15.84 24.39 17.56
C SER A 508 -14.72 23.84 16.69
N VAL A 509 -15.03 22.89 15.78
CA VAL A 509 -14.03 22.24 14.93
C VAL A 509 -13.52 23.22 13.88
N THR A 510 -12.20 23.42 13.87
CA THR A 510 -11.50 24.28 12.90
C THR A 510 -10.67 23.50 11.89
N SER A 511 -10.35 22.22 12.17
CA SER A 511 -9.59 21.36 11.26
C SER A 511 -10.14 19.93 11.25
N ILE A 512 -10.40 19.42 10.05
CA ILE A 512 -10.62 18.02 9.74
C ILE A 512 -9.49 17.64 8.79
N GLU A 513 -8.58 16.76 9.23
CA GLU A 513 -7.36 16.46 8.49
C GLU A 513 -7.59 15.40 7.39
N GLU A 514 -6.50 15.03 6.70
CA GLU A 514 -6.51 14.08 5.60
C GLU A 514 -7.20 12.77 5.99
N ASP A 515 -8.05 12.24 5.09
CA ASP A 515 -8.78 10.98 5.25
C ASP A 515 -9.58 10.81 6.56
N ALA A 516 -9.83 11.87 7.33
CA ALA A 516 -10.38 11.79 8.69
C ALA A 516 -11.66 10.94 8.82
N PHE A 517 -12.55 10.93 7.84
CA PHE A 517 -13.74 10.07 7.73
C PHE A 517 -13.72 9.26 6.42
N GLY A 518 -12.56 9.07 5.81
CA GLY A 518 -12.41 8.29 4.60
C GLY A 518 -12.95 6.88 4.76
N CYS A 519 -13.50 6.29 3.68
CA CYS A 519 -14.04 4.93 3.66
C CYS A 519 -15.12 4.62 4.73
N CYS A 520 -15.82 5.61 5.28
CA CYS A 520 -16.99 5.39 6.12
C CYS A 520 -18.18 4.96 5.24
N ALA A 521 -18.17 3.71 4.76
CA ALA A 521 -19.04 3.23 3.69
C ALA A 521 -20.54 3.27 4.00
N GLU A 522 -20.94 3.25 5.29
CA GLU A 522 -22.34 3.31 5.72
C GLU A 522 -22.81 4.74 6.05
N LEU A 523 -21.93 5.75 6.00
CA LEU A 523 -22.27 7.13 6.28
C LEU A 523 -23.25 7.67 5.22
N GLU A 524 -24.45 8.04 5.64
CA GLU A 524 -25.55 8.54 4.79
C GLU A 524 -25.71 10.05 4.86
N THR A 525 -25.46 10.63 6.04
CA THR A 525 -25.72 12.06 6.33
C THR A 525 -24.57 12.69 7.09
N LEU A 526 -24.09 13.82 6.59
CA LEU A 526 -23.09 14.67 7.24
C LEU A 526 -23.72 16.03 7.55
N THR A 527 -23.58 16.53 8.79
CA THR A 527 -23.97 17.90 9.17
C THR A 527 -22.75 18.67 9.64
N ILE A 528 -22.46 19.82 9.05
CA ILE A 528 -21.35 20.69 9.41
C ILE A 528 -21.91 21.98 10.00
N LEU A 529 -21.61 22.22 11.28
CA LEU A 529 -22.05 23.43 12.03
C LEU A 529 -20.94 24.49 12.09
N SER A 530 -19.72 24.14 11.72
CA SER A 530 -18.56 25.05 11.71
C SER A 530 -18.50 25.89 10.43
N GLY A 531 -18.17 27.17 10.59
CA GLY A 531 -17.98 28.10 9.47
C GLY A 531 -16.53 28.33 9.07
N THR A 532 -15.58 27.93 9.92
CA THR A 532 -14.13 28.17 9.71
C THR A 532 -13.35 26.85 9.65
N VAL A 533 -14.00 25.79 9.17
CA VAL A 533 -13.37 24.47 9.11
C VAL A 533 -12.51 24.35 7.85
N THR A 534 -11.27 23.89 8.04
CA THR A 534 -10.42 23.39 6.96
C THR A 534 -10.70 21.89 6.80
N ILE A 535 -10.95 21.42 5.58
CA ILE A 535 -11.21 20.01 5.27
C ILE A 535 -10.10 19.51 4.35
N GLY A 536 -9.32 18.57 4.86
CA GLY A 536 -8.17 17.98 4.19
C GLY A 536 -8.51 17.03 3.05
N MET A 537 -7.48 16.61 2.34
CA MET A 537 -7.55 15.68 1.23
C MET A 537 -8.25 14.38 1.67
N GLY A 538 -9.17 13.87 0.85
CA GLY A 538 -9.84 12.60 1.10
C GLY A 538 -10.72 12.55 2.36
N ALA A 539 -10.93 13.64 3.10
CA ALA A 539 -11.54 13.62 4.44
C ALA A 539 -12.89 12.88 4.54
N PHE A 540 -13.66 12.83 3.47
CA PHE A 540 -14.91 12.05 3.33
C PHE A 540 -14.87 11.16 2.08
N SER A 541 -13.68 10.84 1.57
CA SER A 541 -13.53 10.04 0.35
C SER A 541 -14.11 8.64 0.55
N HIS A 542 -14.63 8.06 -0.57
CA HIS A 542 -15.17 6.70 -0.57
C HIS A 542 -16.28 6.43 0.47
N CYS A 543 -16.96 7.47 0.96
CA CYS A 543 -18.20 7.34 1.72
C CYS A 543 -19.37 7.02 0.76
N ASN A 544 -19.40 5.79 0.25
CA ASN A 544 -20.23 5.37 -0.89
C ASN A 544 -21.75 5.52 -0.67
N LYS A 545 -22.21 5.72 0.57
CA LYS A 545 -23.62 5.97 0.90
C LYS A 545 -23.91 7.41 1.28
N LEU A 546 -22.92 8.31 1.33
CA LEU A 546 -23.09 9.70 1.70
C LEU A 546 -23.89 10.43 0.60
N LYS A 547 -25.19 10.64 0.86
CA LYS A 547 -26.15 11.23 -0.06
C LYS A 547 -26.61 12.64 0.36
N GLU A 548 -26.43 13.02 1.61
CA GLU A 548 -26.88 14.30 2.15
C GLU A 548 -25.77 14.97 2.97
N VAL A 549 -25.37 16.17 2.54
CA VAL A 549 -24.46 17.03 3.29
C VAL A 549 -25.17 18.33 3.65
N HIS A 550 -25.33 18.58 4.95
CA HIS A 550 -25.98 19.77 5.48
C HIS A 550 -24.95 20.74 6.02
N TRP A 551 -24.69 21.81 5.30
CA TRP A 551 -23.80 22.89 5.73
C TRP A 551 -24.60 24.03 6.34
N LYS A 552 -24.50 24.22 7.67
CA LYS A 552 -25.33 25.18 8.43
C LYS A 552 -24.56 26.44 8.89
N ALA A 553 -23.35 26.64 8.44
CA ALA A 553 -22.52 27.76 8.86
C ALA A 553 -22.00 28.54 7.65
N LYS A 554 -21.63 29.82 7.84
CA LYS A 554 -20.93 30.59 6.80
C LYS A 554 -19.60 29.93 6.51
N PHE A 555 -19.35 29.64 5.24
CA PHE A 555 -18.09 29.04 4.81
C PHE A 555 -16.99 30.11 4.73
N ASN A 556 -15.94 29.97 5.52
CA ASN A 556 -14.72 30.77 5.48
C ASN A 556 -13.46 29.85 5.55
N GLY A 557 -13.62 28.56 5.26
CA GLY A 557 -12.55 27.57 5.33
C GLY A 557 -12.00 27.20 3.96
N GLU A 558 -11.06 26.26 3.95
CA GLU A 558 -10.49 25.66 2.75
C GLU A 558 -10.95 24.21 2.67
N ILE A 559 -11.27 23.74 1.45
CA ILE A 559 -11.65 22.34 1.19
C ILE A 559 -10.77 21.85 0.04
N GLU A 560 -10.05 20.77 0.30
CA GLU A 560 -9.22 20.11 -0.71
C GLU A 560 -10.08 19.40 -1.77
N GLU A 561 -9.61 19.37 -3.01
CA GLU A 561 -10.35 18.89 -4.19
C GLU A 561 -10.92 17.48 -4.02
N THR A 562 -10.17 16.58 -3.39
CA THR A 562 -10.54 15.17 -3.21
C THR A 562 -11.36 14.91 -1.96
N ALA A 563 -11.70 15.93 -1.15
CA ALA A 563 -12.36 15.76 0.15
C ALA A 563 -13.64 14.90 0.11
N PHE A 564 -14.42 14.97 -0.96
CA PHE A 564 -15.67 14.22 -1.19
C PHE A 564 -15.59 13.23 -2.37
N HIS A 565 -14.38 12.84 -2.79
CA HIS A 565 -14.24 11.90 -3.90
C HIS A 565 -14.90 10.55 -3.60
N GLY A 566 -15.66 9.99 -4.56
CA GLY A 566 -16.26 8.66 -4.42
C GLY A 566 -17.44 8.57 -3.42
N ILE A 567 -18.15 9.66 -3.13
CA ILE A 567 -19.41 9.63 -2.37
C ILE A 567 -20.56 9.07 -3.22
N ALA A 568 -21.76 8.93 -2.63
CA ALA A 568 -22.94 8.45 -3.36
C ALA A 568 -23.26 9.33 -4.59
N SER A 569 -23.76 8.72 -5.64
CA SER A 569 -24.30 9.44 -6.79
C SER A 569 -25.72 8.95 -7.06
N PRO A 570 -26.75 9.83 -7.00
CA PRO A 570 -26.70 11.26 -6.74
C PRO A 570 -26.51 11.63 -5.27
N ALA A 571 -25.75 12.71 -4.99
CA ALA A 571 -25.64 13.33 -3.67
C ALA A 571 -26.20 14.75 -3.71
N THR A 572 -26.71 15.21 -2.53
CA THR A 572 -27.31 16.54 -2.37
C THR A 572 -26.57 17.33 -1.32
N LEU A 573 -26.15 18.55 -1.67
CA LEU A 573 -25.58 19.52 -0.74
C LEU A 573 -26.67 20.54 -0.33
N TYR A 574 -26.96 20.60 0.98
CA TYR A 574 -27.89 21.57 1.57
C TYR A 574 -27.10 22.72 2.18
N ILE A 575 -27.27 23.92 1.67
CA ILE A 575 -26.60 25.15 2.12
C ILE A 575 -27.59 26.24 2.51
N ASP A 576 -27.18 27.15 3.41
CA ASP A 576 -27.96 28.36 3.74
C ASP A 576 -27.85 29.40 2.61
N ARG A 577 -28.89 30.22 2.42
CA ARG A 577 -28.96 31.30 1.41
C ARG A 577 -27.79 32.27 1.48
N ASP A 578 -27.31 32.58 2.68
CA ASP A 578 -26.20 33.51 2.86
C ASP A 578 -24.88 32.95 2.33
N ILE A 579 -24.73 31.61 2.29
CA ILE A 579 -23.56 30.92 1.73
C ILE A 579 -23.60 30.94 0.20
N ARG A 580 -24.80 30.85 -0.39
CA ARG A 580 -24.99 30.89 -1.85
C ARG A 580 -24.44 32.17 -2.50
N ARG A 581 -24.39 33.29 -1.75
CA ARG A 581 -23.82 34.55 -2.23
C ARG A 581 -22.29 34.56 -2.34
N ILE A 582 -21.59 33.74 -1.57
CA ILE A 582 -20.12 33.64 -1.59
C ILE A 582 -19.64 32.95 -2.88
N PHE A 583 -20.43 32.03 -3.42
CA PHE A 583 -20.15 31.40 -4.71
C PHE A 583 -20.55 32.26 -5.92
N GLN A 584 -21.23 33.42 -5.70
CA GLN A 584 -21.77 34.27 -6.78
C GLN A 584 -20.89 35.50 -7.13
N GLU A 585 -19.82 35.79 -6.39
CA GLU A 585 -18.95 36.97 -6.72
C GLU A 585 -17.95 36.73 -7.87
N GLY A 586 -18.05 35.63 -8.63
CA GLY A 586 -17.23 35.39 -9.80
C GLY A 586 -17.97 34.82 -11.01
N GLU A 587 -18.86 33.85 -10.82
CA GLU A 587 -19.64 33.19 -11.90
C GLU A 587 -20.97 32.70 -11.32
N SER A 588 -22.04 32.69 -12.14
CA SER A 588 -23.29 32.14 -11.64
C SER A 588 -23.09 30.66 -11.30
N PHE A 589 -23.56 30.21 -10.14
CA PHE A 589 -23.42 28.82 -9.67
C PHE A 589 -23.99 27.80 -10.69
N ASP A 590 -25.05 28.21 -11.44
CA ASP A 590 -25.61 27.42 -12.54
C ASP A 590 -24.66 27.36 -13.77
N ASP A 591 -23.72 28.31 -13.92
CA ASP A 591 -22.72 28.31 -14.99
C ASP A 591 -21.47 27.50 -14.59
N ALA A 592 -21.09 27.48 -13.30
CA ALA A 592 -20.01 26.64 -12.79
C ALA A 592 -20.34 25.13 -12.89
N ILE A 593 -21.61 24.75 -12.69
CA ILE A 593 -22.08 23.35 -12.89
C ILE A 593 -22.13 22.97 -14.37
N ARG A 594 -22.26 23.95 -15.29
CA ARG A 594 -22.41 23.71 -16.73
C ARG A 594 -21.10 23.74 -17.52
N GLN A 595 -20.00 24.14 -16.92
CA GLN A 595 -18.67 23.99 -17.53
C GLN A 595 -18.21 22.55 -17.32
N GLU A 596 -18.56 21.70 -18.29
CA GLU A 596 -18.35 20.24 -18.34
C GLU A 596 -16.88 19.76 -18.31
N ASP A 597 -15.91 20.63 -18.09
CA ASP A 597 -14.47 20.29 -18.23
C ASP A 597 -13.63 20.48 -16.95
N ASN A 598 -14.20 20.78 -15.77
CA ASN A 598 -13.43 20.88 -14.53
C ASN A 598 -13.80 19.76 -13.55
N ASP A 599 -13.20 18.59 -13.75
CA ASP A 599 -13.22 17.43 -12.86
C ASP A 599 -12.47 17.67 -11.52
N GLU A 600 -11.91 18.86 -11.31
CA GLU A 600 -10.99 19.19 -10.22
C GLU A 600 -11.64 19.94 -9.04
N SER A 601 -12.95 20.11 -9.00
CA SER A 601 -13.58 20.83 -7.89
C SER A 601 -14.17 19.89 -6.82
N TRP A 602 -13.99 20.21 -5.52
CA TRP A 602 -14.50 19.39 -4.41
C TRP A 602 -16.02 19.16 -4.43
N TRP A 603 -16.78 20.03 -5.13
CA TRP A 603 -18.26 19.93 -5.28
C TRP A 603 -18.70 19.06 -6.47
N ALA A 604 -17.78 18.63 -7.33
CA ALA A 604 -18.11 17.82 -8.52
C ALA A 604 -18.98 16.57 -8.20
N PRO A 605 -18.85 15.91 -7.05
CA PRO A 605 -19.70 14.77 -6.71
C PRO A 605 -21.18 15.11 -6.42
N PHE A 606 -21.52 16.40 -6.17
CA PHE A 606 -22.88 16.79 -5.80
C PHE A 606 -23.71 17.10 -7.03
N THR A 607 -24.78 16.34 -7.22
CA THR A 607 -25.70 16.49 -8.36
C THR A 607 -26.82 17.50 -8.10
N GLN A 608 -27.05 17.88 -6.83
CA GLN A 608 -28.06 18.84 -6.41
C GLN A 608 -27.55 19.71 -5.26
N ILE A 609 -27.84 21.01 -5.34
CA ILE A 609 -27.60 21.96 -4.25
C ILE A 609 -28.91 22.66 -3.90
N VAL A 610 -29.31 22.53 -2.64
CA VAL A 610 -30.61 22.96 -2.15
C VAL A 610 -30.45 24.01 -1.03
N ASP A 611 -31.23 25.08 -1.12
CA ASP A 611 -31.36 26.06 -0.02
C ASP A 611 -32.10 25.40 1.17
N SER A 612 -31.38 25.23 2.29
CA SER A 612 -31.93 24.60 3.50
C SER A 612 -33.09 25.39 4.14
N ASN A 613 -33.26 26.67 3.79
CA ASN A 613 -34.29 27.57 4.29
C ASN A 613 -35.45 27.79 3.31
N ALA A 614 -35.41 27.16 2.13
CA ALA A 614 -36.51 27.26 1.18
C ALA A 614 -37.75 26.55 1.72
N PRO A 615 -38.97 27.15 1.67
CA PRO A 615 -40.19 26.48 2.11
C PRO A 615 -40.40 25.20 1.32
N ARG A 616 -40.57 24.08 2.02
CA ARG A 616 -40.93 22.81 1.38
C ARG A 616 -42.21 23.02 0.56
N ARG A 617 -42.13 22.92 -0.76
CA ARG A 617 -43.28 22.95 -1.68
C ARG A 617 -43.99 21.63 -1.65
#